data_31b6117cf90303ddd956a3210bdb7361
#
_entry.id   31b6117cf90303ddd956a3210bdb7361
#
_cell.length_a   1.000
_cell.length_b   1.000
_cell.length_c   1.000
_cell.angle_alpha   90.00
_cell.angle_beta   90.00
_cell.angle_gamma   90.00
#
_symmetry.space_group_name_H-M   'P 1'
#
loop_
_entity.id
_entity.type
_entity.pdbx_description
1 polymer ?
#
loop_
_entity_poly.entity_id
_entity_poly.type
_entity_poly.pdbx_seq_one_letter_code
_entity_poly.pdbx_strand_id
1 'polypeptide(L)'
;MPDTFTDVHRAEIISLAARFGVPAIYPRRPFTELGGLLSYGIDQLDSYRRAAVYVDRILKGEKPADLPLQAPTKFELIINLKTAKALGLEVPSTLLARADEVIE
;
A
#
# COMPACT_ATOMS: atom_id res chain seq x y z
N MET A 1 -6.05 -6.62 -8.60
CA MET A 1 -4.98 -5.97 -9.37
C MET A 1 -5.13 -4.45 -9.30
N PRO A 2 -4.06 -3.73 -8.99
CA PRO A 2 -4.15 -2.28 -8.96
C PRO A 2 -4.29 -1.71 -10.36
N ASP A 3 -5.31 -0.90 -10.57
CA ASP A 3 -5.55 -0.17 -11.81
C ASP A 3 -6.24 1.16 -11.52
N THR A 4 -6.30 2.02 -12.52
CA THR A 4 -6.87 3.36 -12.38
C THR A 4 -8.36 3.30 -12.03
N PHE A 5 -9.10 2.36 -12.58
CA PHE A 5 -10.53 2.20 -12.29
C PHE A 5 -10.75 1.88 -10.81
N THR A 6 -9.99 0.95 -10.26
CA THR A 6 -10.07 0.56 -8.86
C THR A 6 -9.68 1.73 -7.95
N ASP A 7 -8.63 2.46 -8.28
CA ASP A 7 -8.20 3.62 -7.50
C ASP A 7 -9.25 4.73 -7.48
N VAL A 8 -9.88 5.02 -8.61
CA VAL A 8 -10.92 6.06 -8.72
C VAL A 8 -12.16 5.68 -7.91
N HIS A 9 -12.51 4.40 -7.90
CA HIS A 9 -13.70 3.91 -7.20
C HIS A 9 -13.43 3.32 -5.81
N ARG A 10 -12.25 3.59 -5.25
CA ARG A 10 -11.84 2.98 -3.97
C ARG A 10 -12.82 3.23 -2.82
N ALA A 11 -13.37 4.43 -2.72
CA ALA A 11 -14.33 4.74 -1.66
C ALA A 11 -15.60 3.88 -1.76
N GLU A 12 -16.07 3.65 -2.97
CA GLU A 12 -17.24 2.81 -3.23
C GLU A 12 -16.95 1.34 -2.90
N ILE A 13 -15.77 0.85 -3.30
CA ILE A 13 -15.34 -0.53 -3.03
C ILE A 13 -15.25 -0.77 -1.53
N ILE A 14 -14.62 0.14 -0.79
CA ILE A 14 -14.48 0.04 0.66
C ILE A 14 -15.84 0.08 1.34
N SER A 15 -16.72 0.97 0.92
CA SER A 15 -18.07 1.09 1.46
C SER A 15 -18.87 -0.18 1.26
N LEU A 16 -18.79 -0.79 0.08
CA LEU A 16 -19.48 -2.05 -0.21
C LEU A 16 -18.91 -3.20 0.62
N ALA A 17 -17.60 -3.28 0.77
CA ALA A 17 -16.97 -4.30 1.61
C ALA A 17 -17.42 -4.18 3.07
N ALA A 18 -17.47 -2.96 3.60
CA ALA A 18 -17.93 -2.72 4.96
C ALA A 18 -19.42 -3.06 5.12
N ARG A 19 -20.24 -2.68 4.16
CA ARG A 19 -21.69 -2.92 4.18
C ARG A 19 -22.02 -4.40 4.21
N PHE A 20 -21.28 -5.21 3.46
CA PHE A 20 -21.53 -6.66 3.38
C PHE A 20 -20.64 -7.46 4.34
N GLY A 21 -19.83 -6.79 5.18
CA GLY A 21 -18.98 -7.46 6.14
C GLY A 21 -17.90 -8.32 5.50
N VAL A 22 -17.39 -7.93 4.35
CA VAL A 22 -16.39 -8.68 3.60
C VAL A 22 -14.99 -8.19 3.97
N PRO A 23 -14.14 -9.03 4.60
CA PRO A 23 -12.74 -8.70 4.80
C PRO A 23 -12.04 -8.61 3.44
N ALA A 24 -11.29 -7.55 3.21
CA ALA A 24 -10.59 -7.35 1.95
C ALA A 24 -9.18 -6.83 2.18
N ILE A 25 -8.27 -7.26 1.32
CA ILE A 25 -6.88 -6.81 1.28
C ILE A 25 -6.71 -5.95 0.04
N TYR A 26 -6.07 -4.82 0.20
CA TYR A 26 -5.90 -3.84 -0.88
C TYR A 26 -4.43 -3.65 -1.23
N PRO A 27 -4.11 -3.27 -2.46
CA PRO A 27 -2.72 -3.13 -2.89
C PRO A 27 -2.07 -1.80 -2.53
N ARG A 28 -2.83 -0.80 -2.05
CA ARG A 28 -2.33 0.55 -1.81
C ARG A 28 -2.83 1.13 -0.49
N ARG A 29 -1.97 1.94 0.11
CA ARG A 29 -2.25 2.64 1.37
C ARG A 29 -3.57 3.44 1.40
N PRO A 30 -3.95 4.23 0.36
CA PRO A 30 -5.19 5.02 0.42
C PRO A 30 -6.44 4.20 0.72
N PHE A 31 -6.50 2.94 0.30
CA PHE A 31 -7.63 2.08 0.62
C PHE A 31 -7.79 1.85 2.12
N THR A 32 -6.68 1.61 2.82
CA THR A 32 -6.72 1.38 4.28
C THR A 32 -7.01 2.66 5.03
N GLU A 33 -6.48 3.79 4.59
CA GLU A 33 -6.76 5.10 5.18
C GLU A 33 -8.24 5.48 5.09
N LEU A 34 -8.92 5.06 4.03
CA LEU A 34 -10.35 5.30 3.85
C LEU A 34 -11.24 4.28 4.56
N GLY A 35 -10.69 3.33 5.27
CA GLY A 35 -11.45 2.36 6.03
C GLY A 35 -11.34 0.92 5.54
N GLY A 36 -10.46 0.63 4.59
CA GLY A 36 -10.14 -0.74 4.21
C GLY A 36 -9.45 -1.47 5.35
N LEU A 37 -9.61 -2.79 5.43
CA LEU A 37 -9.06 -3.57 6.53
C LEU A 37 -7.53 -3.57 6.56
N LEU A 38 -6.91 -3.83 5.41
CA LEU A 38 -5.48 -4.04 5.33
C LEU A 38 -5.00 -3.71 3.92
N SER A 39 -3.84 -3.12 3.83
CA SER A 39 -3.16 -2.96 2.55
C SER A 39 -1.76 -3.57 2.62
N TYR A 40 -1.36 -4.25 1.56
CA TYR A 40 -0.02 -4.77 1.38
C TYR A 40 0.41 -4.55 -0.05
N GLY A 41 1.45 -3.78 -0.23
CA GLY A 41 1.93 -3.47 -1.57
C GLY A 41 3.20 -2.65 -1.55
N ILE A 42 3.58 -2.16 -2.70
CA ILE A 42 4.81 -1.39 -2.88
C ILE A 42 4.69 -0.06 -2.13
N ASP A 43 5.77 0.30 -1.42
CA ASP A 43 5.90 1.63 -0.86
C ASP A 43 6.17 2.62 -2.00
N GLN A 44 5.13 3.33 -2.43
CA GLN A 44 5.22 4.25 -3.55
C GLN A 44 6.16 5.42 -3.29
N LEU A 45 6.21 5.91 -2.06
CA LEU A 45 7.12 7.00 -1.71
C LEU A 45 8.58 6.57 -1.88
N ASP A 46 8.91 5.36 -1.45
CA ASP A 46 10.25 4.80 -1.65
C ASP A 46 10.57 4.66 -3.14
N SER A 47 9.61 4.21 -3.94
CA SER A 47 9.77 4.10 -5.40
C SER A 47 10.06 5.45 -6.04
N TYR A 48 9.35 6.50 -5.64
CA TYR A 48 9.60 7.86 -6.13
C TYR A 48 10.98 8.38 -5.73
N ARG A 49 11.41 8.10 -4.51
CA ARG A 49 12.76 8.47 -4.04
C ARG A 49 13.83 7.81 -4.88
N ARG A 50 13.67 6.52 -5.20
CA ARG A 50 14.61 5.79 -6.06
C ARG A 50 14.62 6.34 -7.48
N ALA A 51 13.46 6.66 -8.04
CA ALA A 51 13.36 7.28 -9.34
C ALA A 51 14.07 8.63 -9.38
N ALA A 52 13.96 9.43 -8.33
CA ALA A 52 14.64 10.71 -8.23
C ALA A 52 16.17 10.55 -8.22
N VAL A 53 16.69 9.52 -7.57
CA VAL A 53 18.13 9.21 -7.58
C VAL A 53 18.60 8.89 -9.00
N TYR A 54 17.85 8.09 -9.74
CA TYR A 54 18.19 7.76 -11.12
C TYR A 54 18.16 9.00 -12.01
N VAL A 55 17.14 9.84 -11.87
CA VAL A 55 17.06 11.10 -12.63
C VAL A 55 18.26 11.99 -12.33
N ASP A 56 18.66 12.12 -11.09
CA ASP A 56 19.83 12.90 -10.67
C ASP A 56 21.10 12.38 -11.33
N ARG A 57 21.30 11.08 -11.33
CA ARG A 57 22.48 10.45 -11.94
C ARG A 57 22.53 10.66 -13.45
N ILE A 58 21.39 10.54 -14.12
CA ILE A 58 21.29 10.80 -15.57
C ILE A 58 21.60 12.26 -15.88
N LEU A 59 21.08 13.19 -15.11
CA LEU A 59 21.35 14.62 -15.28
C LEU A 59 22.82 14.96 -15.05
N LYS A 60 23.53 14.19 -14.24
CA LYS A 60 24.97 14.35 -14.00
C LYS A 60 25.85 13.67 -15.04
N GLY A 61 25.26 13.08 -16.08
CA GLY A 61 25.98 12.53 -17.20
C GLY A 61 26.07 11.02 -17.26
N GLU A 62 25.49 10.29 -16.33
CA GLU A 62 25.45 8.83 -16.40
C GLU A 62 24.46 8.37 -17.48
N LYS A 63 24.83 7.32 -18.19
CA LYS A 63 23.96 6.75 -19.21
C LYS A 63 22.90 5.87 -18.55
N PRO A 64 21.62 5.92 -18.99
CA PRO A 64 20.59 5.04 -18.45
C PRO A 64 20.95 3.54 -18.51
N ALA A 65 21.68 3.13 -19.55
CA ALA A 65 22.10 1.74 -19.70
C ALA A 65 23.12 1.29 -18.64
N ASP A 66 23.83 2.22 -18.02
CA ASP A 66 24.84 1.93 -17.00
C ASP A 66 24.24 1.87 -15.59
N LEU A 67 22.96 2.23 -15.44
CA LEU A 67 22.29 2.19 -14.14
C LEU A 67 21.77 0.78 -13.86
N PRO A 68 21.91 0.30 -12.61
CA PRO A 68 21.41 -1.04 -12.27
C PRO A 68 19.90 -1.06 -12.31
N LEU A 69 19.33 -2.14 -12.83
CA LEU A 69 17.91 -2.39 -12.73
C LEU A 69 17.57 -2.78 -11.29
N GLN A 70 16.58 -2.11 -10.72
CA GLN A 70 16.12 -2.41 -9.38
C GLN A 70 14.64 -2.72 -9.40
N ALA A 71 14.27 -3.91 -8.91
CA ALA A 71 12.89 -4.23 -8.63
C ALA A 71 12.46 -3.50 -7.34
N PRO A 72 11.17 -3.19 -7.17
CA PRO A 72 10.67 -2.70 -5.90
C PRO A 72 11.00 -3.70 -4.80
N THR A 73 11.74 -3.25 -3.78
CA THR A 73 12.16 -4.12 -2.68
C THR A 73 11.49 -3.75 -1.36
N LYS A 74 10.87 -2.58 -1.29
CA LYS A 74 10.20 -2.12 -0.09
C LYS A 74 8.70 -2.23 -0.26
N PHE A 75 8.11 -3.09 0.56
CA PHE A 75 6.66 -3.25 0.67
C PHE A 75 6.20 -2.70 1.99
N GLU A 76 4.99 -2.20 2.06
CA GLU A 76 4.41 -1.77 3.32
C GLU A 76 3.13 -2.51 3.61
N LEU A 77 2.98 -2.90 4.88
CA LEU A 77 1.80 -3.52 5.43
C LEU A 77 1.14 -2.52 6.38
N ILE A 78 -0.09 -2.16 6.08
CA ILE A 78 -0.87 -1.22 6.88
C ILE A 78 -2.15 -1.91 7.30
N ILE A 79 -2.46 -1.87 8.58
CA ILE A 79 -3.64 -2.51 9.16
C ILE A 79 -4.52 -1.46 9.80
N ASN A 80 -5.81 -1.49 9.50
CA ASN A 80 -6.80 -0.64 10.15
C ASN A 80 -7.53 -1.44 11.23
N LEU A 81 -7.11 -1.29 12.48
CA LEU A 81 -7.72 -1.98 13.61
C LEU A 81 -9.16 -1.56 13.85
N LYS A 82 -9.49 -0.32 13.53
CA LYS A 82 -10.85 0.17 13.67
C LYS A 82 -11.80 -0.62 12.76
N THR A 83 -11.37 -0.85 11.52
CA THR A 83 -12.14 -1.66 10.56
C THR A 83 -12.19 -3.13 11.00
N ALA A 84 -11.08 -3.67 11.50
CA ALA A 84 -11.05 -5.04 12.00
C ALA A 84 -12.07 -5.25 13.14
N LYS A 85 -12.13 -4.31 14.08
CA LYS A 85 -13.10 -4.36 15.16
C LYS A 85 -14.54 -4.28 14.66
N ALA A 86 -14.79 -3.41 13.68
CA ALA A 86 -16.11 -3.27 13.08
C ALA A 86 -16.56 -4.55 12.36
N LEU A 87 -15.63 -5.31 11.80
CA LEU A 87 -15.90 -6.58 11.14
C LEU A 87 -15.93 -7.77 12.11
N GLY A 88 -15.65 -7.55 13.39
CA GLY A 88 -15.58 -8.62 14.38
C GLY A 88 -14.34 -9.50 14.25
N LEU A 89 -13.29 -8.99 13.65
CA LEU A 89 -12.05 -9.73 13.43
C LEU A 89 -11.01 -9.40 14.51
N GLU A 90 -10.29 -10.44 14.93
CA GLU A 90 -9.16 -10.29 15.81
C GLU A 90 -7.88 -10.44 15.00
N VAL A 91 -7.03 -9.40 15.01
CA VAL A 91 -5.78 -9.42 14.27
C VAL A 91 -4.70 -10.05 15.14
N PRO A 92 -4.02 -11.12 14.66
CA PRO A 92 -2.94 -11.75 15.42
C PRO A 92 -1.83 -10.77 15.78
N SER A 93 -1.29 -10.92 16.98
CA SER A 93 -0.19 -10.06 17.45
C SER A 93 1.06 -10.17 16.58
N THR A 94 1.31 -11.33 16.00
CA THR A 94 2.43 -11.53 15.07
C THR A 94 2.30 -10.68 13.81
N LEU A 95 1.08 -10.54 13.31
CA LEU A 95 0.80 -9.70 12.15
C LEU A 95 0.94 -8.22 12.49
N LEU A 96 0.43 -7.81 13.65
CA LEU A 96 0.57 -6.44 14.13
C LEU A 96 2.02 -6.04 14.31
N ALA A 97 2.86 -6.97 14.79
CA ALA A 97 4.28 -6.72 14.97
C ALA A 97 5.02 -6.51 13.65
N ARG A 98 4.50 -7.03 12.55
CA ARG A 98 5.08 -6.87 11.21
C ARG A 98 4.53 -5.68 10.46
N ALA A 99 3.46 -5.08 10.92
CA ALA A 99 2.85 -3.94 10.25
C ALA A 99 3.77 -2.72 10.31
N ASP A 100 3.88 -2.02 9.20
CA ASP A 100 4.61 -0.75 9.14
C ASP A 100 3.81 0.37 9.79
N GLU A 101 2.49 0.27 9.73
CA GLU A 101 1.59 1.21 10.37
C GLU A 101 0.31 0.50 10.79
N VAL A 102 -0.20 0.90 11.93
CA VAL A 102 -1.49 0.42 12.44
C VAL A 102 -2.37 1.63 12.69
N ILE A 103 -3.52 1.65 12.03
CA ILE A 103 -4.52 2.71 12.20
C ILE A 103 -5.48 2.25 13.30
N GLU A 104 -5.59 3.03 14.36
CA GLU A 104 -6.45 2.72 15.50
C GLU A 104 -7.77 3.53 15.49
#